data_ea290cc93a1d7a65c52caf4313b0a524
#
_entry.id   ea290cc93a1d7a65c52caf4313b0a524
#
_cell.length_a   1.000
_cell.length_b   1.000
_cell.length_c   1.000
_cell.angle_alpha   90.00
_cell.angle_beta   90.00
_cell.angle_gamma   90.00
#
_symmetry.space_group_name_H-M   'P 1'
#
loop_
_entity.id
_entity.type
_entity.pdbx_description
1 polymer ?
#
loop_
_entity_poly.entity_id
_entity_poly.type
_entity_poly.pdbx_seq_one_letter_code
_entity_poly.pdbx_strand_id
1 'polypeptide(L)'
;MKFFYHIHGYEFQPTASGTLFDLLMTETDPKNVCYEMDIFWAVHPGQDPVKLLRKYGARWELMHLKDMRKGTETGLLTGQSDVRNDVALGQGQIDMMPLLRAARQAGVKWYFIEDESPDVEQQIPVSLRYLEQVEF
;
A
#
# COMPACT_ATOMS: atom_id res chain seq x y z
N MET A 1 -1.28 23.37 5.93
CA MET A 1 -1.70 22.44 4.86
C MET A 1 -0.74 21.26 4.89
N LYS A 2 -1.23 20.03 4.76
CA LYS A 2 -0.38 18.83 4.61
C LYS A 2 -0.46 18.34 3.18
N PHE A 3 0.65 17.89 2.65
CA PHE A 3 0.76 17.19 1.38
C PHE A 3 0.88 15.69 1.64
N PHE A 4 0.21 14.88 0.84
CA PHE A 4 0.29 13.42 0.90
C PHE A 4 0.84 12.90 -0.41
N TYR A 5 1.88 12.10 -0.32
CA TYR A 5 2.49 11.45 -1.46
C TYR A 5 2.03 9.99 -1.52
N HIS A 6 1.40 9.61 -2.61
CA HIS A 6 0.97 8.24 -2.89
C HIS A 6 2.09 7.48 -3.62
N ILE A 7 2.45 6.31 -3.11
CA ILE A 7 3.51 5.48 -3.70
C ILE A 7 2.97 4.63 -4.85
N HIS A 8 3.82 4.42 -5.90
CA HIS A 8 3.51 3.57 -7.05
C HIS A 8 4.57 2.49 -7.32
N GLY A 9 5.53 2.30 -6.42
CA GLY A 9 6.52 1.24 -6.50
C GLY A 9 7.85 1.62 -7.18
N TYR A 10 7.87 2.54 -8.12
CA TYR A 10 9.12 3.01 -8.74
C TYR A 10 10.02 3.80 -7.78
N GLU A 11 9.49 4.27 -6.67
CA GLU A 11 10.24 4.92 -5.58
C GLU A 11 11.18 3.96 -4.86
N PHE A 12 10.98 2.66 -5.01
CA PHE A 12 11.83 1.64 -4.41
C PHE A 12 13.05 1.29 -5.27
N GLN A 13 13.30 2.04 -6.34
CA GLN A 13 14.54 1.91 -7.10
C GLN A 13 15.75 2.14 -6.18
N PRO A 14 16.79 1.27 -6.29
CA PRO A 14 17.96 1.34 -5.43
C PRO A 14 18.79 2.62 -5.72
N THR A 15 19.37 3.17 -4.67
CA THR A 15 20.35 4.26 -4.71
C THR A 15 21.62 3.82 -3.99
N ALA A 16 22.63 4.67 -3.93
CA ALA A 16 23.87 4.39 -3.21
C ALA A 16 23.66 4.19 -1.69
N SER A 17 22.57 4.74 -1.11
CA SER A 17 22.30 4.73 0.34
C SER A 17 20.95 4.16 0.73
N GLY A 18 20.33 3.34 -0.12
CA GLY A 18 19.01 2.76 0.11
C GLY A 18 18.14 2.81 -1.14
N THR A 19 16.96 3.38 -1.05
CA THR A 19 16.02 3.55 -2.16
C THR A 19 15.70 5.03 -2.40
N LEU A 20 15.08 5.37 -3.53
CA LEU A 20 14.54 6.72 -3.75
C LEU A 20 13.48 7.06 -2.68
N PHE A 21 12.74 6.07 -2.19
CA PHE A 21 11.78 6.27 -1.11
C PHE A 21 12.46 6.66 0.21
N ASP A 22 13.61 6.05 0.53
CA ASP A 22 14.42 6.44 1.71
C ASP A 22 14.86 7.91 1.58
N LEU A 23 15.24 8.35 0.37
CA LEU A 23 15.60 9.72 0.11
C LEU A 23 14.40 10.66 0.30
N LEU A 24 13.22 10.32 -0.25
CA LEU A 24 12.00 11.11 -0.02
C LEU A 24 11.68 11.27 1.46
N MET A 25 11.86 10.20 2.25
CA MET A 25 11.63 10.24 3.69
C MET A 25 12.59 11.18 4.43
N THR A 26 13.84 11.27 3.99
CA THR A 26 14.87 12.14 4.60
C THR A 26 14.75 13.60 4.17
N GLU A 27 14.44 13.85 2.90
CA GLU A 27 14.45 15.18 2.31
C GLU A 27 13.14 15.96 2.48
N THR A 28 12.10 15.32 3.06
CA THR A 28 10.80 15.97 3.25
C THR A 28 10.49 16.24 4.73
N ASP A 29 9.99 17.43 5.01
CA ASP A 29 9.58 17.85 6.37
C ASP A 29 8.36 17.04 6.85
N PRO A 30 8.47 16.24 7.94
CA PRO A 30 7.38 15.44 8.46
C PRO A 30 6.19 16.25 8.99
N LYS A 31 6.34 17.55 9.21
CA LYS A 31 5.22 18.42 9.60
C LYS A 31 4.31 18.74 8.41
N ASN A 32 4.86 18.75 7.21
CA ASN A 32 4.18 19.20 6.00
C ASN A 32 3.91 18.08 5.00
N VAL A 33 4.71 17.00 5.01
CA VAL A 33 4.61 15.89 4.07
C VAL A 33 4.39 14.59 4.81
N CYS A 34 3.30 13.90 4.49
CA CYS A 34 3.00 12.53 4.90
C CYS A 34 2.83 11.66 3.65
N TYR A 35 2.65 10.39 3.85
CA TYR A 35 2.58 9.42 2.77
C TYR A 35 1.30 8.61 2.83
N GLU A 36 0.85 8.24 1.66
CA GLU A 36 -0.20 7.28 1.43
C GLU A 36 0.42 5.97 0.94
N MET A 37 0.26 4.93 1.74
CA MET A 37 0.72 3.61 1.37
C MET A 37 -0.34 2.94 0.51
N ASP A 38 -0.01 2.64 -0.73
CA ASP A 38 -0.73 1.67 -1.51
C ASP A 38 -0.09 0.29 -1.29
N ILE A 39 -0.86 -0.65 -0.76
CA ILE A 39 -0.33 -1.97 -0.40
C ILE A 39 0.01 -2.82 -1.62
N PHE A 40 -0.73 -2.67 -2.73
CA PHE A 40 -0.42 -3.30 -4.01
C PHE A 40 0.92 -2.77 -4.53
N TRP A 41 1.08 -1.44 -4.55
CA TRP A 41 2.28 -0.78 -5.04
C TRP A 41 3.47 -0.87 -4.10
N ALA A 42 3.29 -1.31 -2.87
CA ALA A 42 4.38 -1.73 -1.99
C ALA A 42 4.83 -3.17 -2.32
N VAL A 43 3.88 -4.11 -2.51
CA VAL A 43 4.17 -5.52 -2.77
C VAL A 43 4.68 -5.74 -4.20
N HIS A 44 4.15 -5.02 -5.19
CA HIS A 44 4.52 -5.17 -6.60
C HIS A 44 6.03 -5.03 -6.88
N PRO A 45 6.76 -4.04 -6.31
CA PRO A 45 8.22 -3.94 -6.43
C PRO A 45 8.98 -4.90 -5.49
N GLY A 46 8.28 -5.78 -4.77
CA GLY A 46 8.89 -6.76 -3.88
C GLY A 46 9.17 -6.23 -2.46
N GLN A 47 8.55 -5.11 -2.06
CA GLN A 47 8.69 -4.61 -0.69
C GLN A 47 7.73 -5.34 0.26
N ASP A 48 8.09 -5.32 1.53
CA ASP A 48 7.25 -5.79 2.63
C ASP A 48 6.55 -4.57 3.28
N PRO A 49 5.24 -4.40 3.06
CA PRO A 49 4.51 -3.24 3.59
C PRO A 49 4.52 -3.19 5.12
N VAL A 50 4.57 -4.34 5.81
CA VAL A 50 4.66 -4.39 7.29
C VAL A 50 6.00 -3.81 7.76
N LYS A 51 7.10 -4.14 7.07
CA LYS A 51 8.40 -3.55 7.38
C LYS A 51 8.44 -2.06 7.10
N LEU A 52 7.85 -1.60 5.99
CA LEU A 52 7.76 -0.17 5.65
C LEU A 52 6.95 0.60 6.70
N LEU A 53 5.81 0.06 7.15
CA LEU A 53 5.00 0.65 8.20
C LEU A 53 5.78 0.80 9.51
N ARG A 54 6.50 -0.24 9.92
CA ARG A 54 7.33 -0.21 11.13
C ARG A 54 8.51 0.75 11.01
N LYS A 55 9.14 0.81 9.84
CA LYS A 55 10.34 1.64 9.59
C LYS A 55 10.03 3.13 9.67
N TYR A 56 8.91 3.55 9.09
CA TYR A 56 8.59 4.97 8.92
C TYR A 56 7.45 5.47 9.81
N GLY A 57 6.73 4.57 10.47
CA GLY A 57 5.74 4.88 11.51
C GLY A 57 4.75 5.97 11.10
N ALA A 58 4.66 7.02 11.91
CA ALA A 58 3.70 8.12 11.75
C ALA A 58 3.83 8.95 10.46
N ARG A 59 4.81 8.65 9.58
CA ARG A 59 4.86 9.24 8.23
C ARG A 59 3.75 8.71 7.32
N TRP A 60 3.21 7.52 7.62
CA TRP A 60 2.07 6.92 6.95
C TRP A 60 0.77 7.38 7.62
N GLU A 61 0.00 8.23 6.97
CA GLU A 61 -1.30 8.68 7.48
C GLU A 61 -2.49 8.15 6.68
N LEU A 62 -2.27 7.82 5.41
CA LEU A 62 -3.28 7.31 4.48
C LEU A 62 -2.87 5.95 3.95
N MET A 63 -3.85 5.14 3.55
CA MET A 63 -3.60 3.82 2.98
C MET A 63 -4.65 3.46 1.93
N HIS A 64 -4.21 3.09 0.74
CA HIS A 64 -5.01 2.36 -0.22
C HIS A 64 -4.98 0.87 0.09
N LEU A 65 -6.17 0.31 0.30
CA LEU A 65 -6.41 -1.12 0.41
C LEU A 65 -6.72 -1.67 -0.98
N LYS A 66 -5.73 -2.30 -1.58
CA LYS A 66 -5.77 -2.82 -2.95
C LYS A 66 -5.10 -4.19 -2.96
N ASP A 67 -5.88 -5.26 -3.12
CA ASP A 67 -5.35 -6.62 -3.06
C ASP A 67 -4.88 -7.09 -4.44
N MET A 68 -3.92 -7.97 -4.44
CA MET A 68 -3.22 -8.44 -5.62
C MET A 68 -3.60 -9.88 -5.93
N ARG A 69 -4.02 -10.15 -7.17
CA ARG A 69 -4.34 -11.50 -7.67
C ARG A 69 -3.22 -12.48 -7.37
N LYS A 70 -3.58 -13.68 -6.93
CA LYS A 70 -2.62 -14.77 -6.69
C LYS A 70 -1.84 -15.12 -7.95
N GLY A 71 -0.52 -15.19 -7.82
CA GLY A 71 0.38 -15.49 -8.92
C GLY A 71 0.80 -14.27 -9.75
N THR A 72 0.36 -13.06 -9.40
CA THR A 72 0.91 -11.83 -10.00
C THR A 72 2.39 -11.72 -9.69
N GLU A 73 3.19 -11.46 -10.73
CA GLU A 73 4.63 -11.27 -10.63
C GLU A 73 4.95 -10.04 -9.77
N THR A 74 5.99 -10.17 -8.96
CA THR A 74 6.51 -9.09 -8.09
C THR A 74 7.99 -8.85 -8.33
N GLY A 75 8.55 -7.78 -7.78
CA GLY A 75 9.94 -7.36 -8.01
C GLY A 75 10.07 -6.40 -9.19
N LEU A 76 8.96 -5.85 -9.67
CA LEU A 76 8.91 -4.95 -10.82
C LEU A 76 8.81 -3.49 -10.35
N LEU A 77 9.79 -2.67 -10.74
CA LEU A 77 9.89 -1.25 -10.36
C LEU A 77 9.25 -0.29 -11.39
N THR A 78 8.26 -0.78 -12.12
CA THR A 78 7.68 -0.05 -13.27
C THR A 78 6.59 0.96 -12.87
N GLY A 79 5.90 0.74 -11.75
CA GLY A 79 4.68 1.46 -11.40
C GLY A 79 3.53 1.17 -12.36
N GLN A 80 3.56 0.03 -13.04
CA GLN A 80 2.55 -0.40 -14.01
C GLN A 80 2.17 -1.87 -13.76
N SER A 81 0.88 -2.15 -13.80
CA SER A 81 0.32 -3.50 -13.71
C SER A 81 -0.96 -3.56 -14.55
N ASP A 82 -1.34 -4.76 -14.96
CA ASP A 82 -2.67 -4.98 -15.55
C ASP A 82 -3.73 -4.80 -14.44
N VAL A 83 -4.70 -3.93 -14.66
CA VAL A 83 -5.78 -3.67 -13.70
C VAL A 83 -6.59 -4.93 -13.34
N ARG A 84 -6.55 -5.98 -14.18
CA ARG A 84 -7.13 -7.29 -13.86
C ARG A 84 -6.40 -8.03 -12.75
N ASN A 85 -5.25 -7.53 -12.30
CA ASN A 85 -4.56 -8.02 -11.11
C ASN A 85 -5.17 -7.50 -9.81
N ASP A 86 -6.05 -6.52 -9.86
CA ASP A 86 -6.83 -6.08 -8.71
C ASP A 86 -7.92 -7.11 -8.42
N VAL A 87 -8.07 -7.47 -7.17
CA VAL A 87 -9.10 -8.41 -6.70
C VAL A 87 -9.68 -7.93 -5.37
N ALA A 88 -10.87 -8.41 -5.03
CA ALA A 88 -11.50 -8.06 -3.76
C ALA A 88 -10.58 -8.41 -2.58
N LEU A 89 -10.59 -7.55 -1.55
CA LEU A 89 -9.76 -7.70 -0.36
C LEU A 89 -9.95 -9.08 0.30
N GLY A 90 -8.83 -9.70 0.65
CA GLY A 90 -8.78 -11.05 1.24
C GLY A 90 -8.88 -12.18 0.22
N GLN A 91 -9.04 -11.90 -1.06
CA GLN A 91 -9.05 -12.94 -2.12
C GLN A 91 -7.72 -13.06 -2.87
N GLY A 92 -6.85 -12.08 -2.68
CA GLY A 92 -5.55 -12.01 -3.34
C GLY A 92 -4.43 -12.74 -2.61
N GLN A 93 -3.21 -12.30 -2.89
CA GLN A 93 -1.98 -12.85 -2.29
C GLN A 93 -1.41 -12.00 -1.15
N ILE A 94 -1.98 -10.82 -0.89
CA ILE A 94 -1.51 -9.97 0.20
C ILE A 94 -2.11 -10.43 1.53
N ASP A 95 -1.25 -10.71 2.51
CA ASP A 95 -1.73 -11.04 3.86
C ASP A 95 -2.21 -9.78 4.59
N MET A 96 -3.52 -9.54 4.55
CA MET A 96 -4.14 -8.33 5.07
C MET A 96 -4.05 -8.19 6.59
N MET A 97 -4.15 -9.28 7.35
CA MET A 97 -4.27 -9.19 8.81
C MET A 97 -3.03 -8.60 9.50
N PRO A 98 -1.79 -9.11 9.27
CA PRO A 98 -0.60 -8.52 9.87
C PRO A 98 -0.35 -7.10 9.36
N LEU A 99 -0.74 -6.81 8.11
CA LEU A 99 -0.62 -5.50 7.50
C LEU A 99 -1.54 -4.48 8.18
N LEU A 100 -2.83 -4.77 8.32
CA LEU A 100 -3.80 -3.87 8.96
C LEU A 100 -3.43 -3.59 10.42
N ARG A 101 -2.97 -4.62 11.16
CA ARG A 101 -2.44 -4.43 12.53
C ARG A 101 -1.22 -3.51 12.56
N ALA A 102 -0.29 -3.68 11.63
CA ALA A 102 0.89 -2.82 11.53
C ALA A 102 0.51 -1.39 11.14
N ALA A 103 -0.46 -1.21 10.25
CA ALA A 103 -0.97 0.10 9.86
C ALA A 103 -1.60 0.85 11.04
N ARG A 104 -2.43 0.17 11.81
CA ARG A 104 -3.01 0.73 13.05
C ARG A 104 -1.92 1.13 14.06
N GLN A 105 -0.90 0.27 14.26
CA GLN A 105 0.23 0.57 15.16
C GLN A 105 1.09 1.73 14.66
N ALA A 106 1.25 1.88 13.35
CA ALA A 106 1.95 3.01 12.72
C ALA A 106 1.19 4.34 12.83
N GLY A 107 -0.13 4.29 13.10
CA GLY A 107 -0.99 5.46 13.23
C GLY A 107 -1.64 5.91 11.93
N VAL A 108 -1.82 5.00 10.97
CA VAL A 108 -2.62 5.25 9.76
C VAL A 108 -4.04 5.66 10.17
N LYS A 109 -4.53 6.75 9.58
CA LYS A 109 -5.80 7.38 9.98
C LYS A 109 -6.96 7.08 9.05
N TRP A 110 -6.66 6.97 7.74
CA TRP A 110 -7.66 6.81 6.70
C TRP A 110 -7.30 5.68 5.78
N TYR A 111 -8.30 4.85 5.50
CA TYR A 111 -8.19 3.68 4.63
C TYR A 111 -9.18 3.85 3.49
N PHE A 112 -8.72 3.63 2.27
CA PHE A 112 -9.52 3.72 1.06
C PHE A 112 -9.44 2.39 0.32
N ILE A 113 -10.58 1.80 -0.03
CA ILE A 113 -10.60 0.67 -0.94
C ILE A 113 -10.37 1.21 -2.34
N GLU A 114 -9.35 0.72 -3.02
CA GLU A 114 -9.09 1.02 -4.42
C GLU A 114 -9.16 -0.26 -5.24
N ASP A 115 -9.89 -0.20 -6.35
CA ASP A 115 -10.06 -1.29 -7.31
C ASP A 115 -10.30 -0.67 -8.69
N GLU A 116 -9.37 -0.91 -9.60
CA GLU A 116 -9.43 -0.40 -10.98
C GLU A 116 -9.81 -1.50 -11.98
N SER A 117 -10.19 -2.70 -11.46
CA SER A 117 -10.56 -3.82 -12.32
C SER A 117 -11.88 -3.58 -13.05
N PRO A 118 -12.11 -4.27 -14.18
CA PRO A 118 -13.43 -4.27 -14.84
C PRO A 118 -14.56 -4.80 -13.95
N ASP A 119 -14.24 -5.52 -12.88
CA ASP A 119 -15.18 -6.18 -11.97
C ASP A 119 -15.41 -5.38 -10.68
N VAL A 120 -15.01 -4.10 -10.65
CA VAL A 120 -15.05 -3.22 -9.46
C VAL A 120 -16.43 -3.18 -8.78
N GLU A 121 -17.53 -3.16 -9.55
CA GLU A 121 -18.89 -3.13 -9.00
C GLU A 121 -19.23 -4.38 -8.18
N GLN A 122 -18.66 -5.53 -8.53
CA GLN A 122 -18.82 -6.79 -7.79
C GLN A 122 -17.81 -6.90 -6.64
N GLN A 123 -16.59 -6.40 -6.83
CA GLN A 123 -15.47 -6.55 -5.88
C GLN A 123 -15.60 -5.62 -4.68
N ILE A 124 -16.02 -4.36 -4.85
CA ILE A 124 -16.15 -3.39 -3.74
C ILE A 124 -17.07 -3.90 -2.63
N PRO A 125 -18.30 -4.42 -2.90
CA PRO A 125 -19.14 -4.98 -1.85
C PRO A 125 -18.53 -6.20 -1.13
N VAL A 126 -17.70 -6.99 -1.83
CA VAL A 126 -16.97 -8.12 -1.22
C VAL A 126 -15.88 -7.60 -0.28
N SER A 127 -15.11 -6.62 -0.72
CA SER A 127 -14.07 -5.96 0.06
C SER A 127 -14.62 -5.31 1.34
N LEU A 128 -15.77 -4.64 1.25
CA LEU A 128 -16.44 -4.05 2.42
C LEU A 128 -16.85 -5.14 3.43
N ARG A 129 -17.49 -6.22 2.99
CA ARG A 129 -17.85 -7.33 3.86
C ARG A 129 -16.64 -7.99 4.50
N TYR A 130 -15.53 -8.10 3.79
CA TYR A 130 -14.27 -8.59 4.35
C TYR A 130 -13.80 -7.70 5.51
N LEU A 131 -13.78 -6.38 5.32
CA LEU A 131 -13.35 -5.43 6.34
C LEU A 131 -14.27 -5.40 7.58
N GLU A 132 -15.56 -5.62 7.40
CA GLU A 132 -16.54 -5.74 8.51
C GLU A 132 -16.28 -6.97 9.40
N GLN A 133 -15.62 -7.99 8.87
CA GLN A 133 -15.35 -9.26 9.58
C GLN A 133 -13.97 -9.33 10.20
N VAL A 134 -13.06 -8.44 9.85
CA VAL A 134 -11.68 -8.45 10.36
C VAL A 134 -11.53 -7.52 11.57
N GLU A 135 -10.95 -8.06 12.64
CA GLU A 135 -10.57 -7.29 13.83
C GLU A 135 -9.06 -7.02 13.81
N PHE A 136 -8.67 -5.76 13.79
CA PHE A 136 -7.25 -5.35 13.75
C PHE A 136 -6.96 -4.12 14.59
#